data_5d782624dc58eec6f98706f3f5781004
#
_entry.id   5d782624dc58eec6f98706f3f5781004
#
_cell.length_a   1.000
_cell.length_b   1.000
_cell.length_c   1.000
_cell.angle_alpha   90.00
_cell.angle_beta   90.00
_cell.angle_gamma   90.00
#
_symmetry.space_group_name_H-M   'P 1'
#
loop_
_entity.id
_entity.type
_entity.pdbx_description
1 polymer ?
#
loop_
_entity_poly.entity_id
_entity_poly.type
_entity_poly.pdbx_seq_one_letter_code
_entity_poly.pdbx_strand_id
1 'polypeptide(L)'
;KNACWVPGTDHASIATEAKVVNKLAAQGIKKSDLSREEFLKYAWEWKEEHGGIILKQLQKLGASCDWDRTAFTMDEIRSESVLKVFVDLYNKGLIYRGVRMVNWDPKALTALSDEEVIYKDEHSKLYYLRYFIEGEDKYIIVATTRPETILGDTAVCVNPNDPRYSFLKGKKVIIPLVNRVVPIIMDDYVDIEFGTGC
;
A
#
# COMPACT_ATOMS: atom_id res chain seq x y z
N LYS A 1 -21.40 36.06 -16.67
CA LYS A 1 -21.36 35.11 -15.53
C LYS A 1 -20.30 35.61 -14.56
N ASN A 2 -20.60 35.61 -13.27
CA ASN A 2 -19.62 35.88 -12.22
C ASN A 2 -18.96 34.55 -11.84
N ALA A 3 -17.64 34.47 -11.94
CA ALA A 3 -16.87 33.30 -11.53
C ALA A 3 -16.02 33.66 -10.31
N CYS A 4 -15.96 32.77 -9.35
CA CYS A 4 -15.09 32.89 -8.20
C CYS A 4 -14.21 31.65 -8.10
N TRP A 5 -12.91 31.84 -8.04
CA TRP A 5 -11.93 30.78 -7.87
C TRP A 5 -11.22 30.94 -6.53
N VAL A 6 -11.51 30.03 -5.60
CA VAL A 6 -10.86 30.00 -4.29
C VAL A 6 -9.67 29.04 -4.37
N PRO A 7 -8.43 29.52 -4.21
CA PRO A 7 -7.24 28.68 -4.30
C PRO A 7 -7.02 27.88 -3.01
N GLY A 8 -6.30 26.76 -3.14
CA GLY A 8 -5.88 25.95 -2.00
C GLY A 8 -4.59 25.19 -2.32
N THR A 9 -3.89 24.79 -1.29
CA THR A 9 -2.72 23.92 -1.37
C THR A 9 -2.99 22.59 -0.71
N ASP A 10 -2.45 21.53 -1.30
CA ASP A 10 -2.59 20.18 -0.78
C ASP A 10 -1.34 19.76 0.01
N HIS A 11 -1.55 18.84 0.96
CA HIS A 11 -0.49 18.27 1.80
C HIS A 11 0.16 17.03 1.16
N ALA A 12 0.73 17.11 -0.01
CA ALA A 12 1.43 15.99 -0.67
C ALA A 12 2.52 15.40 0.23
N SER A 13 2.14 14.45 1.11
CA SER A 13 2.94 14.02 2.26
C SER A 13 4.27 13.36 1.88
N ILE A 14 4.28 12.43 0.91
CA ILE A 14 5.47 11.65 0.55
C ILE A 14 6.62 12.56 0.09
N ALA A 15 6.35 13.49 -0.82
CA ALA A 15 7.37 14.42 -1.34
C ALA A 15 7.89 15.36 -0.25
N THR A 16 7.00 15.88 0.60
CA THR A 16 7.37 16.74 1.74
C THR A 16 8.19 15.97 2.76
N GLU A 17 7.76 14.76 3.12
CA GLU A 17 8.50 13.90 4.04
C GLU A 17 9.92 13.61 3.55
N ALA A 18 10.08 13.24 2.28
CA ALA A 18 11.39 12.98 1.69
C ALA A 18 12.32 14.23 1.79
N LYS A 19 11.79 15.42 1.56
CA LYS A 19 12.55 16.68 1.68
C LYS A 19 12.94 16.97 3.12
N VAL A 20 12.03 16.80 4.07
CA VAL A 20 12.29 17.00 5.51
C VAL A 20 13.33 16.00 6.01
N VAL A 21 13.18 14.71 5.67
CA VAL A 21 14.16 13.66 6.03
C VAL A 21 15.55 13.99 5.49
N ASN A 22 15.68 14.45 4.24
CA ASN A 22 16.95 14.83 3.66
C ASN A 22 17.55 16.06 4.36
N LYS A 23 16.73 17.07 4.72
CA LYS A 23 17.16 18.25 5.50
C LYS A 23 17.71 17.84 6.87
N LEU A 24 17.01 16.95 7.57
CA LEU A 24 17.41 16.43 8.87
C LEU A 24 18.68 15.58 8.78
N ALA A 25 18.78 14.71 7.77
CA ALA A 25 19.97 13.90 7.54
C ALA A 25 21.23 14.73 7.31
N ALA A 26 21.12 15.88 6.62
CA ALA A 26 22.21 16.83 6.44
C ALA A 26 22.66 17.46 7.78
N GLN A 27 21.80 17.48 8.78
CA GLN A 27 22.08 17.94 10.15
C GLN A 27 22.52 16.80 11.10
N GLY A 28 22.64 15.55 10.58
CA GLY A 28 22.99 14.38 11.36
C GLY A 28 21.83 13.77 12.16
N ILE A 29 20.60 14.22 11.93
CA ILE A 29 19.40 13.74 12.64
C ILE A 29 18.73 12.67 11.79
N LYS A 30 18.45 11.49 12.37
CA LYS A 30 17.70 10.41 11.71
C LYS A 30 16.23 10.48 12.10
N LYS A 31 15.33 10.23 11.14
CA LYS A 31 13.88 10.17 11.40
C LYS A 31 13.54 9.14 12.49
N SER A 32 14.27 8.00 12.54
CA SER A 32 14.08 6.96 13.53
C SER A 32 14.32 7.40 14.98
N ASP A 33 15.07 8.48 15.17
CA ASP A 33 15.45 8.99 16.49
C ASP A 33 14.44 10.02 17.03
N LEU A 34 13.42 10.35 16.21
CA LEU A 34 12.40 11.34 16.52
C LEU A 34 11.05 10.66 16.82
N SER A 35 10.33 11.21 17.79
CA SER A 35 8.91 10.93 17.95
C SER A 35 8.09 11.50 16.78
N ARG A 36 6.83 11.05 16.67
CA ARG A 36 5.91 11.59 15.65
C ARG A 36 5.70 13.10 15.81
N GLU A 37 5.54 13.55 17.03
CA GLU A 37 5.30 14.97 17.36
C GLU A 37 6.51 15.84 16.99
N GLU A 38 7.72 15.36 17.26
CA GLU A 38 8.96 16.05 16.88
C GLU A 38 9.11 16.12 15.36
N PHE A 39 8.87 15.01 14.66
CA PHE A 39 8.92 15.01 13.20
C PHE A 39 7.90 15.95 12.59
N LEU A 40 6.66 15.98 13.12
CA LEU A 40 5.61 16.89 12.65
C LEU A 40 6.00 18.37 12.79
N LYS A 41 6.75 18.75 13.83
CA LYS A 41 7.26 20.15 13.95
C LYS A 41 8.12 20.52 12.75
N TYR A 42 9.06 19.66 12.37
CA TYR A 42 9.90 19.89 11.19
C TYR A 42 9.10 19.93 9.88
N ALA A 43 8.06 19.10 9.77
CA ALA A 43 7.18 19.11 8.62
C ALA A 43 6.36 20.43 8.53
N TRP A 44 5.86 20.94 9.65
CA TRP A 44 5.18 22.22 9.71
C TRP A 44 6.12 23.40 9.42
N GLU A 45 7.34 23.40 9.96
CA GLU A 45 8.36 24.40 9.62
C GLU A 45 8.65 24.41 8.11
N TRP A 46 8.79 23.25 7.50
CA TRP A 46 8.97 23.14 6.05
C TRP A 46 7.78 23.70 5.28
N LYS A 47 6.57 23.41 5.71
CA LYS A 47 5.33 23.93 5.12
C LYS A 47 5.26 25.46 5.23
N GLU A 48 5.61 26.05 6.36
CA GLU A 48 5.63 27.52 6.51
C GLU A 48 6.68 28.17 5.60
N GLU A 49 7.85 27.55 5.47
CA GLU A 49 8.95 28.07 4.64
C GLU A 49 8.62 27.98 3.13
N HIS A 50 8.01 26.88 2.67
CA HIS A 50 7.90 26.57 1.25
C HIS A 50 6.46 26.57 0.72
N GLY A 51 5.46 26.33 1.56
CA GLY A 51 4.06 26.11 1.14
C GLY A 51 3.41 27.29 0.41
N GLY A 52 3.86 28.53 0.70
CA GLY A 52 3.33 29.72 0.05
C GLY A 52 4.00 30.09 -1.29
N ILE A 53 5.05 29.39 -1.72
CA ILE A 53 5.83 29.75 -2.91
C ILE A 53 4.97 29.64 -4.17
N ILE A 54 4.24 28.55 -4.33
CA ILE A 54 3.39 28.31 -5.51
C ILE A 54 2.30 29.37 -5.64
N LEU A 55 1.72 29.82 -4.54
CA LEU A 55 0.69 30.88 -4.55
C LEU A 55 1.27 32.20 -5.04
N LYS A 56 2.45 32.57 -4.55
CA LYS A 56 3.16 33.76 -5.01
C LYS A 56 3.55 33.70 -6.49
N GLN A 57 3.92 32.50 -6.98
CA GLN A 57 4.23 32.27 -8.39
C GLN A 57 2.98 32.46 -9.26
N LEU A 58 1.83 31.88 -8.85
CA LEU A 58 0.56 32.05 -9.56
C LEU A 58 0.08 33.50 -9.58
N GLN A 59 0.25 34.25 -8.48
CA GLN A 59 -0.03 35.69 -8.44
C GLN A 59 0.81 36.46 -9.44
N LYS A 60 2.11 36.16 -9.53
CA LYS A 60 3.02 36.75 -10.51
C LYS A 60 2.67 36.44 -11.96
N LEU A 61 2.09 35.27 -12.21
CA LEU A 61 1.56 34.88 -13.53
C LEU A 61 0.22 35.58 -13.88
N GLY A 62 -0.33 36.36 -12.96
CA GLY A 62 -1.58 37.09 -13.17
C GLY A 62 -2.85 36.29 -12.93
N ALA A 63 -2.80 35.18 -12.20
CA ALA A 63 -3.98 34.40 -11.85
C ALA A 63 -4.93 35.21 -10.96
N SER A 64 -6.21 35.31 -11.39
CA SER A 64 -7.28 36.03 -10.70
C SER A 64 -8.04 35.11 -9.76
N CYS A 65 -7.50 34.88 -8.57
CA CYS A 65 -8.13 34.05 -7.54
C CYS A 65 -8.54 34.94 -6.35
N ASP A 66 -9.44 34.40 -5.54
CA ASP A 66 -9.75 34.97 -4.22
C ASP A 66 -8.66 34.54 -3.23
N TRP A 67 -7.59 35.30 -3.21
CA TRP A 67 -6.40 35.00 -2.41
C TRP A 67 -6.64 35.12 -0.91
N ASP A 68 -7.61 35.92 -0.48
CA ASP A 68 -7.95 36.11 0.94
C ASP A 68 -8.58 34.85 1.55
N ARG A 69 -9.21 34.02 0.71
CA ARG A 69 -9.79 32.73 1.11
C ARG A 69 -8.89 31.53 0.80
N THR A 70 -7.60 31.76 0.59
CA THR A 70 -6.65 30.66 0.40
C THR A 70 -6.75 29.65 1.56
N ALA A 71 -6.77 28.37 1.22
CA ALA A 71 -6.93 27.28 2.16
C ALA A 71 -5.79 26.27 2.04
N PHE A 72 -5.56 25.51 3.10
CA PHE A 72 -4.67 24.37 3.12
C PHE A 72 -5.45 23.12 3.58
N THR A 73 -5.21 21.97 2.96
CA THR A 73 -6.01 20.75 3.23
C THR A 73 -5.92 20.27 4.68
N MET A 74 -4.86 20.65 5.43
CA MET A 74 -4.72 20.32 6.85
C MET A 74 -5.03 21.50 7.79
N ASP A 75 -5.70 22.56 7.32
CA ASP A 75 -6.23 23.59 8.19
C ASP A 75 -7.21 22.98 9.21
N GLU A 76 -7.34 23.61 10.38
CA GLU A 76 -8.19 23.15 11.46
C GLU A 76 -9.64 22.89 11.00
N ILE A 77 -10.25 23.86 10.30
CA ILE A 77 -11.63 23.74 9.78
C ILE A 77 -11.76 22.56 8.80
N ARG A 78 -10.76 22.33 7.93
CA ARG A 78 -10.79 21.22 6.96
C ARG A 78 -10.56 19.90 7.65
N SER A 79 -9.66 19.84 8.62
CA SER A 79 -9.42 18.65 9.44
C SER A 79 -10.67 18.22 10.19
N GLU A 80 -11.38 19.16 10.80
CA GLU A 80 -12.67 18.91 11.48
C GLU A 80 -13.72 18.37 10.49
N SER A 81 -13.81 18.99 9.30
CA SER A 81 -14.76 18.57 8.26
C SER A 81 -14.46 17.14 7.76
N VAL A 82 -13.19 16.80 7.57
CA VAL A 82 -12.76 15.44 7.17
C VAL A 82 -13.13 14.42 8.25
N LEU A 83 -12.84 14.70 9.50
CA LEU A 83 -13.18 13.83 10.62
C LEU A 83 -14.70 13.60 10.72
N LYS A 84 -15.49 14.65 10.56
CA LYS A 84 -16.95 14.54 10.57
C LYS A 84 -17.46 13.63 9.45
N VAL A 85 -16.99 13.84 8.22
CA VAL A 85 -17.38 13.01 7.08
C VAL A 85 -16.93 11.56 7.27
N PHE A 86 -15.73 11.33 7.78
CA PHE A 86 -15.24 9.98 8.07
C PHE A 86 -16.15 9.24 9.07
N VAL A 87 -16.53 9.91 10.16
CA VAL A 87 -17.45 9.35 11.17
C VAL A 87 -18.82 9.07 10.57
N ASP A 88 -19.36 10.00 9.77
CA ASP A 88 -20.65 9.82 9.10
C ASP A 88 -20.66 8.60 8.17
N LEU A 89 -19.60 8.42 7.38
CA LEU A 89 -19.46 7.30 6.46
C LEU A 89 -19.27 5.96 7.22
N TYR A 90 -18.52 5.98 8.31
CA TYR A 90 -18.39 4.82 9.18
C TYR A 90 -19.73 4.39 9.78
N ASN A 91 -20.51 5.34 10.32
CA ASN A 91 -21.82 5.07 10.89
C ASN A 91 -22.84 4.56 9.85
N LYS A 92 -22.66 4.93 8.58
CA LYS A 92 -23.45 4.40 7.44
C LYS A 92 -22.97 3.03 6.95
N GLY A 93 -21.92 2.46 7.52
CA GLY A 93 -21.35 1.18 7.10
C GLY A 93 -20.59 1.22 5.79
N LEU A 94 -20.28 2.41 5.25
CA LEU A 94 -19.55 2.57 3.98
C LEU A 94 -18.02 2.52 4.17
N ILE A 95 -17.54 2.72 5.38
CA ILE A 95 -16.14 2.56 5.77
C ILE A 95 -16.06 1.44 6.79
N TYR A 96 -15.11 0.53 6.59
CA TYR A 96 -14.82 -0.55 7.52
C TYR A 96 -13.30 -0.79 7.60
N ARG A 97 -12.86 -1.40 8.70
CA ARG A 97 -11.47 -1.83 8.86
C ARG A 97 -11.30 -3.22 8.24
N GLY A 98 -10.39 -3.34 7.30
CA GLY A 98 -10.11 -4.61 6.62
C GLY A 98 -8.62 -4.76 6.30
N VAL A 99 -8.25 -5.97 5.87
CA VAL A 99 -6.91 -6.30 5.38
C VAL A 99 -6.96 -6.39 3.86
N ARG A 100 -6.02 -5.77 3.19
CA ARG A 100 -5.87 -5.80 1.72
C ARG A 100 -4.41 -6.01 1.35
N MET A 101 -4.19 -6.62 0.19
CA MET A 101 -2.87 -6.63 -0.44
C MET A 101 -2.55 -5.21 -0.94
N VAL A 102 -1.34 -4.75 -0.66
CA VAL A 102 -0.85 -3.43 -1.09
C VAL A 102 0.56 -3.54 -1.63
N ASN A 103 0.91 -2.65 -2.56
CA ASN A 103 2.29 -2.45 -2.94
C ASN A 103 3.00 -1.72 -1.79
N TRP A 104 4.13 -2.23 -1.33
CA TRP A 104 4.85 -1.75 -0.16
C TRP A 104 6.30 -1.46 -0.47
N ASP A 105 6.77 -0.24 -0.16
CA ASP A 105 8.19 0.11 -0.20
C ASP A 105 8.84 -0.14 1.17
N PRO A 106 9.69 -1.16 1.31
CA PRO A 106 10.33 -1.48 2.58
C PRO A 106 11.40 -0.47 3.02
N LYS A 107 11.87 0.39 2.11
CA LYS A 107 12.84 1.46 2.44
C LYS A 107 12.12 2.70 2.95
N ALA A 108 11.07 3.12 2.28
CA ALA A 108 10.25 4.26 2.69
C ALA A 108 9.25 3.91 3.80
N LEU A 109 9.01 2.60 4.05
CA LEU A 109 8.04 2.08 5.03
C LEU A 109 6.62 2.62 4.80
N THR A 110 6.21 2.63 3.54
CA THR A 110 4.90 3.12 3.12
C THR A 110 4.27 2.25 2.04
N ALA A 111 2.93 2.28 1.97
CA ALA A 111 2.19 1.75 0.83
C ALA A 111 2.36 2.69 -0.38
N LEU A 112 2.33 2.10 -1.56
CA LEU A 112 2.38 2.79 -2.84
C LEU A 112 1.05 2.62 -3.57
N SER A 113 0.64 3.63 -4.33
CA SER A 113 -0.49 3.49 -5.26
C SER A 113 -0.08 2.68 -6.49
N ASP A 114 -1.06 2.14 -7.21
CA ASP A 114 -0.77 1.33 -8.40
C ASP A 114 -0.09 2.17 -9.51
N GLU A 115 -0.38 3.47 -9.56
CA GLU A 115 0.22 4.43 -10.50
C GLU A 115 1.70 4.71 -10.21
N GLU A 116 2.15 4.50 -8.99
CA GLU A 116 3.55 4.70 -8.59
C GLU A 116 4.42 3.48 -8.86
N VAL A 117 3.80 2.33 -9.18
CA VAL A 117 4.51 1.07 -9.44
C VAL A 117 5.01 1.05 -10.88
N ILE A 118 6.31 0.90 -11.03
CA ILE A 118 6.96 0.75 -12.35
C ILE A 118 7.21 -0.72 -12.61
N TYR A 119 6.47 -1.28 -13.56
CA TYR A 119 6.66 -2.66 -14.00
C TYR A 119 7.86 -2.77 -14.93
N LYS A 120 8.69 -3.78 -14.69
CA LYS A 120 9.85 -4.10 -15.54
C LYS A 120 9.80 -5.59 -15.88
N ASP A 121 10.02 -5.89 -17.16
CA ASP A 121 10.14 -7.27 -17.60
C ASP A 121 11.52 -7.82 -17.17
N GLU A 122 11.51 -8.94 -16.45
CA GLU A 122 12.71 -9.64 -16.02
C GLU A 122 12.67 -11.09 -16.49
N HIS A 123 13.77 -11.56 -17.03
CA HIS A 123 13.93 -12.98 -17.35
C HIS A 123 14.13 -13.78 -16.08
N SER A 124 13.10 -14.53 -15.69
CA SER A 124 13.10 -15.37 -14.51
C SER A 124 12.84 -16.83 -14.88
N LYS A 125 12.94 -17.72 -13.88
CA LYS A 125 12.60 -19.13 -14.00
C LYS A 125 11.34 -19.41 -13.19
N LEU A 126 10.49 -20.28 -13.72
CA LEU A 126 9.36 -20.81 -12.98
C LEU A 126 9.78 -22.16 -12.38
N TYR A 127 9.74 -22.27 -11.07
CA TYR A 127 10.10 -23.45 -10.31
C TYR A 127 8.84 -24.21 -9.95
N TYR A 128 8.85 -25.53 -10.15
CA TYR A 128 7.74 -26.43 -9.85
C TYR A 128 8.11 -27.26 -8.63
N LEU A 129 7.34 -27.12 -7.55
CA LEU A 129 7.58 -27.74 -6.27
C LEU A 129 6.47 -28.74 -5.95
N ARG A 130 6.82 -29.90 -5.39
CA ARG A 130 5.87 -30.93 -4.97
C ARG A 130 5.52 -30.74 -3.51
N TYR A 131 4.25 -30.51 -3.24
CA TYR A 131 3.68 -30.47 -1.89
C TYR A 131 2.89 -31.75 -1.67
N PHE A 132 3.40 -32.64 -0.82
CA PHE A 132 2.73 -33.89 -0.52
C PHE A 132 1.48 -33.66 0.33
N ILE A 133 0.40 -34.39 0.03
CA ILE A 133 -0.83 -34.35 0.81
C ILE A 133 -0.58 -35.12 2.11
N GLU A 134 -0.94 -34.53 3.25
CA GLU A 134 -0.78 -35.17 4.55
C GLU A 134 -1.49 -36.54 4.60
N GLY A 135 -0.74 -37.60 4.93
CA GLY A 135 -1.26 -38.95 5.05
C GLY A 135 -1.51 -39.69 3.74
N GLU A 136 -1.15 -39.11 2.59
CA GLU A 136 -1.31 -39.72 1.27
C GLU A 136 0.01 -39.75 0.49
N ASP A 137 0.18 -40.76 -0.34
CA ASP A 137 1.30 -40.81 -1.33
C ASP A 137 0.90 -40.06 -2.62
N LYS A 138 0.35 -38.87 -2.45
CA LYS A 138 -0.04 -37.96 -3.53
C LYS A 138 0.52 -36.59 -3.26
N TYR A 139 0.73 -35.83 -4.32
CA TYR A 139 1.21 -34.45 -4.22
C TYR A 139 0.47 -33.53 -5.18
N ILE A 140 0.52 -32.25 -4.89
CA ILE A 140 0.17 -31.17 -5.82
C ILE A 140 1.45 -30.46 -6.25
N ILE A 141 1.40 -29.82 -7.41
CA ILE A 141 2.54 -29.06 -7.92
C ILE A 141 2.19 -27.57 -7.79
N VAL A 142 3.01 -26.86 -7.04
CA VAL A 142 2.93 -25.39 -6.89
C VAL A 142 4.03 -24.78 -7.74
N ALA A 143 3.69 -23.77 -8.54
CA ALA A 143 4.65 -23.05 -9.38
C ALA A 143 4.97 -21.68 -8.75
N THR A 144 6.25 -21.34 -8.67
CA THR A 144 6.69 -20.04 -8.16
C THR A 144 7.92 -19.53 -8.90
N THR A 145 8.01 -18.22 -9.05
CA THR A 145 9.24 -17.55 -9.53
C THR A 145 10.22 -17.28 -8.38
N ARG A 146 9.79 -17.42 -7.13
CA ARG A 146 10.56 -17.12 -5.92
C ARG A 146 10.57 -18.30 -4.94
N PRO A 147 11.34 -19.36 -5.23
CA PRO A 147 11.34 -20.58 -4.42
C PRO A 147 11.82 -20.37 -2.98
N GLU A 148 12.56 -19.31 -2.71
CA GLU A 148 13.02 -18.96 -1.36
C GLU A 148 11.85 -18.62 -0.40
N THR A 149 10.68 -18.25 -0.92
CA THR A 149 9.52 -17.87 -0.09
C THR A 149 8.80 -19.06 0.50
N ILE A 150 9.01 -20.29 0.01
CA ILE A 150 8.32 -21.51 0.48
C ILE A 150 8.48 -21.75 1.99
N LEU A 151 9.59 -21.31 2.56
CA LEU A 151 9.87 -21.44 4.00
C LEU A 151 8.86 -20.68 4.85
N GLY A 152 8.22 -19.65 4.26
CA GLY A 152 7.21 -18.80 4.89
C GLY A 152 5.76 -19.21 4.60
N ASP A 153 5.52 -20.23 3.76
CA ASP A 153 4.16 -20.61 3.37
C ASP A 153 3.31 -21.00 4.58
N THR A 154 2.09 -20.49 4.62
CA THR A 154 1.13 -20.74 5.70
C THR A 154 -0.11 -21.50 5.24
N ALA A 155 -0.37 -21.52 3.94
CA ALA A 155 -1.44 -22.25 3.28
C ALA A 155 -1.11 -22.45 1.81
N VAL A 156 -1.78 -23.41 1.16
CA VAL A 156 -1.89 -23.48 -0.30
C VAL A 156 -3.30 -23.10 -0.68
N CYS A 157 -3.44 -22.23 -1.68
CA CYS A 157 -4.74 -21.78 -2.16
C CYS A 157 -5.04 -22.38 -3.53
N VAL A 158 -6.27 -22.83 -3.74
CA VAL A 158 -6.77 -23.32 -5.04
C VAL A 158 -8.14 -22.73 -5.33
N ASN A 159 -8.47 -22.56 -6.61
CA ASN A 159 -9.76 -22.02 -6.98
C ASN A 159 -10.86 -23.10 -6.77
N PRO A 160 -11.98 -22.78 -6.09
CA PRO A 160 -13.06 -23.74 -5.82
C PRO A 160 -13.74 -24.27 -7.09
N ASN A 161 -13.64 -23.52 -8.21
CA ASN A 161 -14.22 -23.90 -9.49
C ASN A 161 -13.25 -24.69 -10.38
N ASP A 162 -12.01 -24.95 -9.91
CA ASP A 162 -11.04 -25.75 -10.64
C ASP A 162 -11.31 -27.25 -10.42
N PRO A 163 -11.75 -28.00 -11.45
CA PRO A 163 -12.07 -29.43 -11.32
C PRO A 163 -10.85 -30.28 -10.95
N ARG A 164 -9.64 -29.80 -11.26
CA ARG A 164 -8.37 -30.50 -10.97
C ARG A 164 -8.13 -30.64 -9.47
N TYR A 165 -8.67 -29.71 -8.67
CA TYR A 165 -8.39 -29.59 -7.24
C TYR A 165 -9.62 -29.76 -6.34
N SER A 166 -10.79 -30.08 -6.88
CA SER A 166 -12.03 -30.26 -6.12
C SER A 166 -11.93 -31.28 -4.98
N PHE A 167 -11.09 -32.30 -5.14
CA PHE A 167 -10.86 -33.37 -4.14
C PHE A 167 -9.99 -32.94 -2.96
N LEU A 168 -9.41 -31.72 -3.00
CA LEU A 168 -8.49 -31.20 -1.97
C LEU A 168 -9.20 -30.48 -0.83
N LYS A 169 -10.50 -30.25 -0.92
CA LYS A 169 -11.27 -29.55 0.10
C LYS A 169 -11.08 -30.17 1.48
N GLY A 170 -10.63 -29.36 2.44
CA GLY A 170 -10.40 -29.79 3.82
C GLY A 170 -9.12 -30.60 4.06
N LYS A 171 -8.31 -30.81 3.02
CA LYS A 171 -7.01 -31.47 3.15
C LYS A 171 -5.91 -30.50 3.54
N LYS A 172 -4.77 -31.08 3.89
CA LYS A 172 -3.55 -30.36 4.24
C LYS A 172 -2.39 -30.87 3.40
N VAL A 173 -1.37 -30.03 3.24
CA VAL A 173 -0.12 -30.40 2.53
C VAL A 173 1.09 -30.15 3.41
N ILE A 174 2.18 -30.80 3.07
CA ILE A 174 3.47 -30.71 3.73
C ILE A 174 4.37 -29.81 2.87
N ILE A 175 4.84 -28.72 3.47
CA ILE A 175 5.79 -27.81 2.81
C ILE A 175 7.14 -28.54 2.67
N PRO A 176 7.70 -28.62 1.43
CA PRO A 176 9.01 -29.22 1.22
C PRO A 176 10.10 -28.52 2.06
N LEU A 177 11.14 -29.24 2.40
CA LEU A 177 12.31 -28.83 3.19
C LEU A 177 12.02 -28.61 4.69
N VAL A 178 10.95 -27.93 5.04
CA VAL A 178 10.63 -27.62 6.46
C VAL A 178 9.67 -28.63 7.10
N ASN A 179 9.04 -29.49 6.29
CA ASN A 179 8.09 -30.52 6.73
C ASN A 179 6.93 -29.98 7.59
N ARG A 180 6.58 -28.72 7.42
CA ARG A 180 5.46 -28.08 8.12
C ARG A 180 4.15 -28.40 7.40
N VAL A 181 3.15 -28.82 8.14
CA VAL A 181 1.80 -29.07 7.64
C VAL A 181 1.01 -27.78 7.59
N VAL A 182 0.43 -27.47 6.43
CA VAL A 182 -0.40 -26.28 6.21
C VAL A 182 -1.73 -26.66 5.56
N PRO A 183 -2.80 -25.89 5.80
CA PRO A 183 -4.10 -26.14 5.19
C PRO A 183 -4.10 -25.82 3.70
N ILE A 184 -5.02 -26.49 2.98
CA ILE A 184 -5.45 -26.08 1.65
C ILE A 184 -6.71 -25.25 1.81
N ILE A 185 -6.71 -24.04 1.29
CA ILE A 185 -7.84 -23.13 1.29
C ILE A 185 -8.42 -22.98 -0.13
N MET A 186 -9.71 -22.70 -0.21
CA MET A 186 -10.43 -22.51 -1.47
C MET A 186 -10.78 -21.03 -1.60
N ASP A 187 -10.27 -20.35 -2.64
CA ASP A 187 -10.56 -18.94 -2.89
C ASP A 187 -10.55 -18.65 -4.39
N ASP A 188 -11.49 -17.86 -4.85
CA ASP A 188 -11.61 -17.42 -6.24
C ASP A 188 -10.54 -16.41 -6.67
N TYR A 189 -9.76 -15.91 -5.72
CA TYR A 189 -8.55 -15.11 -5.98
C TYR A 189 -7.54 -15.85 -6.88
N VAL A 190 -7.50 -17.20 -6.83
CA VAL A 190 -6.55 -17.98 -7.63
C VAL A 190 -7.02 -18.06 -9.08
N ASP A 191 -6.17 -17.58 -9.99
CA ASP A 191 -6.37 -17.73 -11.43
C ASP A 191 -6.10 -19.19 -11.86
N ILE A 192 -7.13 -19.84 -12.40
CA ILE A 192 -7.08 -21.24 -12.83
C ILE A 192 -6.07 -21.46 -13.96
N GLU A 193 -5.86 -20.44 -14.81
CA GLU A 193 -5.00 -20.53 -15.99
C GLU A 193 -3.55 -20.14 -15.71
N PHE A 194 -3.30 -19.50 -14.57
CA PHE A 194 -1.95 -19.08 -14.22
C PHE A 194 -1.14 -20.21 -13.55
N GLY A 195 0.02 -20.53 -14.13
CA GLY A 195 0.94 -21.52 -13.59
C GLY A 195 0.32 -22.90 -13.47
N THR A 196 0.21 -23.41 -12.24
CA THR A 196 -0.44 -24.69 -11.92
C THR A 196 -1.88 -24.52 -11.39
N GLY A 197 -2.34 -23.31 -11.17
CA GLY A 197 -3.65 -23.01 -10.57
C GLY A 197 -3.66 -23.18 -9.04
N CYS A 198 -2.48 -23.15 -8.41
CA CYS A 198 -2.35 -23.17 -6.96
C CYS A 198 -1.08 -22.43 -6.49
#